data_6f68f6aee8c7c5c1fb37ebee6e29dc00
#
_entry.id   6f68f6aee8c7c5c1fb37ebee6e29dc00
#
_cell.length_a   1.000
_cell.length_b   1.000
_cell.length_c   1.000
_cell.angle_alpha   90.00
_cell.angle_beta   90.00
_cell.angle_gamma   90.00
#
_symmetry.space_group_name_H-M   'P 1'
#
loop_
_entity.id
_entity.type
_entity.pdbx_description
1 polymer ?
#
loop_
_entity_poly.entity_id
_entity_poly.type
_entity_poly.pdbx_seq_one_letter_code
_entity_poly.pdbx_strand_id
1 'polypeptide(L)'
;MLHIAICDDDAWMASKVEALAKIFFRTHCVDIKVQSYQSSENLMYDLQDGVYYDLLLLDIEMPGIDGMGLAKNIHDNMPAARIIFITSHLEYAITAYEFSVFRYIPKTALDDKLPVALEDFYKLYGLERSEYYVIKVKLILC
;
A
#
# COMPACT_ATOMS: atom_id res chain seq x y z
N MET A 1 12.05 7.38 -5.43
CA MET A 1 11.01 7.83 -4.48
C MET A 1 9.86 6.83 -4.44
N LEU A 2 9.49 6.41 -3.25
CA LEU A 2 8.40 5.46 -3.03
C LEU A 2 7.05 6.19 -3.01
N HIS A 3 6.12 5.76 -3.83
CA HIS A 3 4.79 6.37 -3.91
C HIS A 3 3.77 5.52 -3.14
N ILE A 4 3.13 6.15 -2.17
CA ILE A 4 2.19 5.49 -1.26
C ILE A 4 0.82 6.17 -1.35
N ALA A 5 -0.24 5.37 -1.54
CA ALA A 5 -1.61 5.83 -1.43
C ALA A 5 -2.22 5.35 -0.11
N ILE A 6 -2.99 6.20 0.53
CA ILE A 6 -3.79 5.85 1.70
C ILE A 6 -5.25 6.16 1.35
N CYS A 7 -6.14 5.20 1.54
CA CYS A 7 -7.56 5.40 1.26
C CYS A 7 -8.42 4.93 2.43
N ASP A 8 -9.08 5.87 3.08
CA ASP A 8 -9.99 5.62 4.20
C ASP A 8 -10.93 6.82 4.30
N ASP A 9 -12.24 6.58 4.40
CA ASP A 9 -13.23 7.65 4.53
C ASP A 9 -13.21 8.32 5.91
N ASP A 10 -12.56 7.69 6.90
CA ASP A 10 -12.30 8.30 8.21
C ASP A 10 -10.99 9.11 8.14
N ALA A 11 -11.12 10.43 8.12
CA ALA A 11 -9.98 11.33 7.99
C ALA A 11 -8.98 11.19 9.15
N TRP A 12 -9.46 10.94 10.36
CA TRP A 12 -8.59 10.76 11.52
C TRP A 12 -7.73 9.50 11.37
N MET A 13 -8.35 8.42 10.94
CA MET A 13 -7.62 7.15 10.70
C MET A 13 -6.61 7.30 9.57
N ALA A 14 -7.00 7.94 8.47
CA ALA A 14 -6.09 8.20 7.36
C ALA A 14 -4.86 9.01 7.81
N SER A 15 -5.06 10.04 8.62
CA SER A 15 -3.97 10.85 9.17
C SER A 15 -3.05 10.05 10.07
N LYS A 16 -3.61 9.16 10.88
CA LYS A 16 -2.81 8.30 11.77
C LYS A 16 -1.95 7.32 10.97
N VAL A 17 -2.53 6.70 9.96
CA VAL A 17 -1.80 5.78 9.07
C VAL A 17 -0.67 6.52 8.34
N GLU A 18 -0.95 7.72 7.83
CA GLU A 18 0.06 8.55 7.17
C GLU A 18 1.21 8.88 8.10
N ALA A 19 0.91 9.29 9.34
CA ALA A 19 1.94 9.62 10.32
C ALA A 19 2.84 8.42 10.64
N LEU A 20 2.25 7.25 10.85
CA LEU A 20 3.01 6.02 11.12
C LEU A 20 3.91 5.63 9.94
N ALA A 21 3.39 5.74 8.72
CA ALA A 21 4.16 5.43 7.52
C ALA A 21 5.33 6.40 7.35
N LYS A 22 5.10 7.69 7.55
CA LYS A 22 6.15 8.71 7.45
C LYS A 22 7.26 8.49 8.48
N ILE A 23 6.90 8.17 9.72
CA ILE A 23 7.88 7.89 10.77
C ILE A 23 8.71 6.66 10.39
N PHE A 24 8.06 5.59 9.95
CA PHE A 24 8.76 4.37 9.57
C PHE A 24 9.78 4.61 8.45
N PHE A 25 9.36 5.22 7.36
CA PHE A 25 10.25 5.39 6.21
C PHE A 25 11.33 6.44 6.45
N ARG A 26 11.05 7.46 7.26
CA ARG A 26 12.08 8.42 7.69
C ARG A 26 13.18 7.72 8.48
N THR A 27 12.81 6.83 9.39
CA THR A 27 13.78 6.04 10.18
C THR A 27 14.66 5.17 9.29
N HIS A 28 14.12 4.70 8.17
CA HIS A 28 14.86 3.87 7.21
C HIS A 28 15.52 4.68 6.09
N CYS A 29 15.51 6.00 6.18
CA CYS A 29 16.11 6.91 5.18
C CYS A 29 15.55 6.69 3.76
N VAL A 30 14.25 6.41 3.66
CA VAL A 30 13.56 6.23 2.38
C VAL A 30 12.72 7.46 2.07
N ASP A 31 12.93 8.05 0.88
CA ASP A 31 12.10 9.15 0.40
C ASP A 31 10.74 8.61 -0.04
N ILE A 32 9.67 9.21 0.48
CA ILE A 32 8.32 8.81 0.12
C ILE A 32 7.49 10.01 -0.33
N LYS A 33 6.51 9.72 -1.18
CA LYS A 33 5.44 10.65 -1.52
C LYS A 33 4.13 9.97 -1.17
N VAL A 34 3.36 10.59 -0.27
CA VAL A 34 2.09 10.03 0.20
C VAL A 34 0.94 10.86 -0.35
N GLN A 35 -0.05 10.18 -0.92
CA GLN A 35 -1.32 10.78 -1.31
C GLN A 35 -2.44 10.12 -0.53
N SER A 36 -3.20 10.91 0.21
CA SER A 36 -4.32 10.44 1.00
C SER A 36 -5.64 10.70 0.28
N TYR A 37 -6.51 9.68 0.26
CA TYR A 37 -7.83 9.73 -0.34
C TYR A 37 -8.88 9.41 0.72
N GLN A 38 -9.94 10.20 0.80
CA GLN A 38 -11.10 9.91 1.65
C GLN A 38 -12.24 9.29 0.86
N SER A 39 -12.05 9.08 -0.43
CA SER A 39 -13.03 8.50 -1.35
C SER A 39 -12.34 7.46 -2.22
N SER A 40 -12.91 6.26 -2.25
CA SER A 40 -12.45 5.20 -3.15
C SER A 40 -12.62 5.56 -4.61
N GLU A 41 -13.63 6.35 -4.93
CA GLU A 41 -13.87 6.81 -6.31
C GLU A 41 -12.77 7.73 -6.79
N ASN A 42 -12.29 8.64 -5.94
CA ASN A 42 -11.18 9.53 -6.27
C ASN A 42 -9.89 8.77 -6.52
N LEU A 43 -9.60 7.77 -5.70
CA LEU A 43 -8.44 6.91 -5.92
C LEU A 43 -8.59 6.13 -7.23
N MET A 44 -9.76 5.54 -7.48
CA MET A 44 -10.01 4.80 -8.71
C MET A 44 -9.85 5.69 -9.93
N TYR A 45 -10.34 6.93 -9.87
CA TYR A 45 -10.18 7.92 -10.94
C TYR A 45 -8.70 8.14 -11.27
N ASP A 46 -7.89 8.39 -10.26
CA ASP A 46 -6.45 8.59 -10.45
C ASP A 46 -5.76 7.35 -11.01
N LEU A 47 -6.14 6.16 -10.54
CA LEU A 47 -5.58 4.92 -11.08
C LEU A 47 -5.93 4.72 -12.56
N GLN A 48 -7.16 5.04 -12.94
CA GLN A 48 -7.60 4.97 -14.34
C GLN A 48 -6.89 6.01 -15.20
N ASP A 49 -6.51 7.14 -14.62
CA ASP A 49 -5.76 8.20 -15.28
C ASP A 49 -4.25 7.93 -15.34
N GLY A 50 -3.81 6.76 -14.93
CA GLY A 50 -2.42 6.33 -15.04
C GLY A 50 -1.53 6.66 -13.83
N VAL A 51 -2.09 7.15 -12.74
CA VAL A 51 -1.32 7.38 -11.52
C VAL A 51 -0.91 6.03 -10.92
N TYR A 52 0.36 5.90 -10.58
CA TYR A 52 0.94 4.66 -10.07
C TYR A 52 1.34 4.79 -8.60
N TYR A 53 1.14 3.72 -7.84
CA TYR A 53 1.60 3.61 -6.46
C TYR A 53 2.34 2.30 -6.23
N ASP A 54 3.42 2.35 -5.45
CA ASP A 54 4.16 1.16 -5.04
C ASP A 54 3.47 0.42 -3.91
N LEU A 55 2.85 1.16 -3.01
CA LEU A 55 2.18 0.64 -1.83
C LEU A 55 0.85 1.36 -1.63
N LEU A 56 -0.22 0.59 -1.40
CA LEU A 56 -1.54 1.14 -1.12
C LEU A 56 -2.04 0.60 0.21
N LEU A 57 -2.39 1.52 1.10
CA LEU A 57 -2.92 1.24 2.44
C LEU A 57 -4.41 1.57 2.40
N LEU A 58 -5.26 0.53 2.35
CA LEU A 58 -6.68 0.67 2.02
C LEU A 58 -7.58 0.17 3.14
N ASP A 59 -8.67 0.90 3.42
CA ASP A 59 -9.79 0.34 4.16
C ASP A 59 -10.70 -0.44 3.20
N ILE A 60 -11.40 -1.44 3.72
CA ILE A 60 -12.30 -2.28 2.91
C ILE A 60 -13.68 -1.62 2.80
N GLU A 61 -14.30 -1.23 3.92
CA GLU A 61 -15.63 -0.64 3.88
C GLU A 61 -15.57 0.87 3.70
N MET A 62 -16.00 1.30 2.54
CA MET A 62 -16.13 2.71 2.19
C MET A 62 -17.37 2.90 1.32
N PRO A 63 -18.03 4.08 1.38
CA PRO A 63 -19.12 4.38 0.45
C PRO A 63 -18.65 4.32 -1.01
N GLY A 64 -19.53 3.86 -1.87
CA GLY A 64 -19.21 3.72 -3.30
C GLY A 64 -18.46 2.43 -3.60
N ILE A 65 -17.27 2.53 -4.19
CA ILE A 65 -16.42 1.37 -4.47
C ILE A 65 -15.74 0.95 -3.17
N ASP A 66 -15.97 -0.29 -2.73
CA ASP A 66 -15.30 -0.79 -1.53
C ASP A 66 -13.83 -1.15 -1.79
N GLY A 67 -13.09 -1.39 -0.71
CA GLY A 67 -11.68 -1.72 -0.80
C GLY A 67 -11.39 -3.01 -1.55
N MET A 68 -12.33 -3.97 -1.53
CA MET A 68 -12.18 -5.22 -2.29
C MET A 68 -12.24 -4.97 -3.79
N GLY A 69 -13.16 -4.10 -4.25
CA GLY A 69 -13.23 -3.70 -5.65
C GLY A 69 -11.99 -2.95 -6.11
N LEU A 70 -11.45 -2.06 -5.25
CA LEU A 70 -10.19 -1.39 -5.51
C LEU A 70 -9.04 -2.38 -5.63
N ALA A 71 -8.94 -3.32 -4.69
CA ALA A 71 -7.87 -4.33 -4.66
C ALA A 71 -7.87 -5.18 -5.92
N LYS A 72 -9.04 -5.61 -6.39
CA LYS A 72 -9.17 -6.35 -7.63
C LYS A 72 -8.66 -5.55 -8.83
N ASN A 73 -9.07 -4.30 -8.93
CA ASN A 73 -8.63 -3.41 -10.01
C ASN A 73 -7.11 -3.23 -10.00
N ILE A 74 -6.54 -3.00 -8.82
CA ILE A 74 -5.09 -2.83 -8.64
C ILE A 74 -4.36 -4.11 -9.03
N HIS A 75 -4.83 -5.25 -8.57
CA HIS A 75 -4.23 -6.55 -8.88
C HIS A 75 -4.21 -6.81 -10.39
N ASP A 76 -5.30 -6.51 -11.09
CA ASP A 76 -5.43 -6.75 -12.52
C ASP A 76 -4.59 -5.78 -13.36
N ASN A 77 -4.47 -4.52 -12.94
CA ASN A 77 -3.86 -3.46 -13.73
C ASN A 77 -2.47 -3.04 -13.27
N MET A 78 -2.12 -3.30 -12.00
CA MET A 78 -0.82 -2.96 -11.42
C MET A 78 -0.30 -4.11 -10.55
N PRO A 79 0.07 -5.25 -11.16
CA PRO A 79 0.42 -6.45 -10.38
C PRO A 79 1.68 -6.28 -9.52
N ALA A 80 2.53 -5.30 -9.80
CA ALA A 80 3.71 -5.02 -8.97
C ALA A 80 3.40 -4.19 -7.73
N ALA A 81 2.25 -3.51 -7.67
CA ALA A 81 1.85 -2.74 -6.50
C ALA A 81 1.48 -3.68 -5.34
N ARG A 82 1.82 -3.28 -4.13
CA ARG A 82 1.49 -4.05 -2.92
C ARG A 82 0.35 -3.38 -2.18
N ILE A 83 -0.56 -4.19 -1.67
CA ILE A 83 -1.74 -3.72 -0.94
C ILE A 83 -1.67 -4.22 0.49
N ILE A 84 -1.86 -3.29 1.44
CA ILE A 84 -2.08 -3.62 2.84
C ILE A 84 -3.48 -3.13 3.20
N PHE A 85 -4.36 -4.03 3.59
CA PHE A 85 -5.65 -3.66 4.12
C PHE A 85 -5.54 -3.26 5.59
N ILE A 86 -6.14 -2.14 5.94
CA ILE A 86 -6.26 -1.65 7.31
C ILE A 86 -7.74 -1.44 7.58
N THR A 87 -8.36 -2.34 8.30
CA THR A 87 -9.82 -2.38 8.41
C THR A 87 -10.31 -2.91 9.75
N SER A 88 -11.56 -2.56 10.09
CA SER A 88 -12.28 -3.13 11.22
C SER A 88 -13.04 -4.41 10.86
N HIS A 89 -13.05 -4.80 9.58
CA HIS A 89 -13.87 -5.90 9.07
C HIS A 89 -13.03 -7.13 8.81
N LEU A 90 -12.81 -7.92 9.88
CA LEU A 90 -11.98 -9.13 9.83
C LEU A 90 -12.57 -10.24 8.96
N GLU A 91 -13.88 -10.23 8.74
CA GLU A 91 -14.56 -11.21 7.91
C GLU A 91 -14.10 -11.22 6.45
N TYR A 92 -13.46 -10.16 5.99
CA TYR A 92 -12.95 -10.08 4.62
C TYR A 92 -11.54 -10.64 4.45
N ALA A 93 -10.89 -11.11 5.52
CA ALA A 93 -9.50 -11.57 5.46
C ALA A 93 -9.28 -12.68 4.46
N ILE A 94 -10.18 -13.67 4.38
CA ILE A 94 -10.07 -14.79 3.45
C ILE A 94 -10.20 -14.31 2.01
N THR A 95 -11.18 -13.46 1.73
CA THR A 95 -11.40 -12.89 0.39
C THR A 95 -10.24 -12.02 -0.03
N ALA A 96 -9.70 -11.22 0.90
CA ALA A 96 -8.51 -10.39 0.65
C ALA A 96 -7.32 -11.24 0.21
N TYR A 97 -7.15 -12.40 0.81
CA TYR A 97 -6.08 -13.33 0.46
C TYR A 97 -6.17 -13.79 -1.01
N GLU A 98 -7.38 -13.97 -1.53
CA GLU A 98 -7.60 -14.37 -2.92
C GLU A 98 -7.10 -13.35 -3.94
N PHE A 99 -7.02 -12.06 -3.55
CA PHE A 99 -6.53 -10.99 -4.41
C PHE A 99 -5.04 -10.71 -4.22
N SER A 100 -4.30 -11.63 -3.61
CA SER A 100 -2.86 -11.49 -3.37
C SER A 100 -2.52 -10.21 -2.58
N VAL A 101 -3.35 -9.87 -1.62
CA VAL A 101 -3.10 -8.74 -0.72
C VAL A 101 -1.87 -9.06 0.14
N PHE A 102 -0.96 -8.10 0.24
CA PHE A 102 0.31 -8.31 0.92
C PHE A 102 0.14 -8.57 2.41
N ARG A 103 -0.65 -7.74 3.08
CA ARG A 103 -0.96 -7.91 4.52
C ARG A 103 -2.36 -7.40 4.82
N TYR A 104 -2.89 -7.90 5.92
CA TYR A 104 -4.20 -7.53 6.44
C TYR A 104 -4.04 -7.12 7.91
N ILE A 105 -4.41 -5.89 8.25
CA ILE A 105 -4.20 -5.32 9.59
C ILE A 105 -5.54 -4.88 10.18
N PRO A 106 -5.95 -5.41 11.35
CA PRO A 106 -7.09 -4.87 12.08
C PRO A 106 -6.79 -3.45 12.57
N LYS A 107 -7.74 -2.53 12.44
CA LYS A 107 -7.56 -1.15 12.94
C LYS A 107 -7.24 -1.11 14.42
N THR A 108 -7.73 -2.07 15.20
CA THR A 108 -7.45 -2.17 16.64
C THR A 108 -6.00 -2.54 16.96
N ALA A 109 -5.26 -3.07 15.99
CA ALA A 109 -3.86 -3.48 16.16
C ALA A 109 -2.92 -2.64 15.28
N LEU A 110 -3.35 -1.45 14.86
CA LEU A 110 -2.61 -0.63 13.92
C LEU A 110 -1.21 -0.29 14.42
N ASP A 111 -1.09 0.18 15.68
CA ASP A 111 0.18 0.65 16.23
C ASP A 111 1.23 -0.46 16.29
N ASP A 112 0.78 -1.69 16.58
CA ASP A 112 1.68 -2.83 16.72
C ASP A 112 2.00 -3.50 15.38
N LYS A 113 1.01 -3.61 14.49
CA LYS A 113 1.12 -4.43 13.28
C LYS A 113 1.52 -3.65 12.04
N LEU A 114 1.19 -2.37 11.93
CA LEU A 114 1.56 -1.60 10.75
C LEU A 114 3.08 -1.49 10.60
N PRO A 115 3.85 -1.16 11.64
CA PRO A 115 5.30 -1.11 11.51
C PRO A 115 5.92 -2.44 11.05
N VAL A 116 5.40 -3.56 11.52
CA VAL A 116 5.87 -4.89 11.11
C VAL A 116 5.58 -5.14 9.64
N ALA A 117 4.38 -4.80 9.19
CA ALA A 117 4.00 -4.95 7.79
C ALA A 117 4.83 -4.04 6.87
N LEU A 118 5.11 -2.82 7.30
CA LEU A 118 5.96 -1.89 6.56
C LEU A 118 7.41 -2.39 6.51
N GLU A 119 7.91 -3.01 7.58
CA GLU A 119 9.24 -3.63 7.58
C GLU A 119 9.32 -4.76 6.57
N ASP A 120 8.29 -5.62 6.52
CA ASP A 120 8.23 -6.71 5.54
C ASP A 120 8.18 -6.17 4.11
N PHE A 121 7.39 -5.13 3.88
CA PHE A 121 7.32 -4.46 2.59
C PHE A 121 8.67 -3.84 2.21
N TYR A 122 9.32 -3.17 3.13
CA TYR A 122 10.60 -2.52 2.91
C TYR A 122 11.68 -3.52 2.49
N LYS A 123 11.72 -4.67 3.16
CA LYS A 123 12.66 -5.73 2.80
C LYS A 123 12.43 -6.26 1.40
N LEU A 124 11.18 -6.52 1.05
CA LEU A 124 10.81 -7.01 -0.28
C LEU A 124 11.16 -5.97 -1.36
N TYR A 125 10.79 -4.72 -1.12
CA TYR A 125 11.06 -3.61 -2.02
C TYR A 125 12.57 -3.40 -2.21
N GLY A 126 13.34 -3.49 -1.14
CA GLY A 126 14.81 -3.39 -1.19
C GLY A 126 15.45 -4.52 -1.98
N LEU A 127 14.98 -5.76 -1.81
CA LEU A 127 15.46 -6.92 -2.55
C LEU A 127 15.17 -6.79 -4.05
N GLU A 128 13.96 -6.40 -4.41
CA GLU A 128 13.58 -6.19 -5.83
C GLU A 128 14.45 -5.12 -6.47
N ARG A 129 14.71 -4.02 -5.78
CA ARG A 129 15.57 -2.94 -6.29
C ARG A 129 17.02 -3.36 -6.37
N SER A 130 17.52 -4.12 -5.40
CA SER A 130 18.90 -4.63 -5.39
C SER A 130 19.15 -5.57 -6.57
N GLU A 131 18.22 -6.46 -6.86
CA GLU A 131 18.30 -7.35 -8.02
C GLU A 131 18.35 -6.55 -9.32
N TYR A 132 17.48 -5.56 -9.48
CA TYR A 132 17.47 -4.69 -10.65
C TYR A 132 18.77 -3.94 -10.80
N TYR A 133 19.30 -3.39 -9.71
CA TYR A 133 20.57 -2.65 -9.72
C TYR A 133 21.76 -3.54 -10.14
N VAL A 134 21.83 -4.75 -9.61
CA VAL A 134 22.90 -5.70 -9.95
C VAL A 134 22.86 -6.06 -11.44
N ILE A 135 21.69 -6.34 -11.98
CA ILE A 135 21.51 -6.65 -13.41
C ILE A 135 21.96 -5.46 -14.25
N LYS A 136 21.54 -4.25 -13.90
CA LYS A 136 21.88 -3.03 -14.62
C LYS A 136 23.38 -2.75 -14.62
N VAL A 137 24.04 -2.94 -13.48
CA VAL A 137 25.48 -2.77 -13.35
C VAL A 137 26.23 -3.80 -14.20
N LYS A 138 25.79 -5.06 -14.18
CA LYS A 138 26.40 -6.11 -15.02
C LYS A 138 26.30 -5.78 -16.52
N LEU A 139 25.16 -5.25 -16.96
CA LEU A 139 24.97 -4.85 -18.35
C LEU A 139 25.88 -3.69 -18.76
N ILE A 140 26.18 -2.78 -17.84
CA ILE A 140 27.09 -1.66 -18.11
C ILE A 140 28.55 -2.09 -18.12
N LEU A 141 28.92 -3.01 -17.23
CA LEU A 141 30.33 -3.46 -17.10
C LEU A 141 30.73 -4.52 -18.12
N CYS A 142 29.77 -5.16 -18.74
CA CYS A 142 30.01 -6.09 -19.84
C CYS A 142 29.94 -5.36 -21.17
#